data_d018edb21cde3c1f1d805b1c1977157e
#
_entry.id   d018edb21cde3c1f1d805b1c1977157e
#
_cell.length_a   1.000
_cell.length_b   1.000
_cell.length_c   1.000
_cell.angle_alpha   90.00
_cell.angle_beta   90.00
_cell.angle_gamma   90.00
#
_symmetry.space_group_name_H-M   'P 1'
#
loop_
_entity.id
_entity.type
_entity.pdbx_description
1 polymer ?
#
loop_
_entity_poly.entity_id
_entity_poly.type
_entity_poly.pdbx_seq_one_letter_code
_entity_poly.pdbx_strand_id
1 'polypeptide(L)'
;MKQNLQILFSKNNGYLVKKQLPDKSMYNHLLKLVVEGRVERVKPGVYCYEKYISDNTMIDIEKIVPFGVLCLYSAWAYYELSTQVPHSFNIAIEKNRKVKLPVYPPIALYYWKREYQELGITMKKIGGYQVMIYDLEKSVCDAVKFRMKAGTDVTSEILKNYLRRKDRNLTLLMEYARKMRIEKTLKTYLEIGL
;
A
#
# COMPACT_ATOMS: atom_id res chain seq x y z
N MET A 1 23.69 9.76 -25.21
CA MET A 1 22.25 9.39 -25.19
C MET A 1 21.92 8.21 -24.26
N LYS A 2 22.76 7.16 -24.14
CA LYS A 2 22.52 6.03 -23.20
C LYS A 2 22.46 6.45 -21.71
N GLN A 3 23.17 7.48 -21.31
CA GLN A 3 23.16 8.00 -19.93
C GLN A 3 21.80 8.52 -19.45
N ASN A 4 20.92 8.98 -20.36
CA ASN A 4 19.66 9.62 -19.97
C ASN A 4 18.61 8.66 -19.39
N LEU A 5 18.52 7.40 -19.86
CA LEU A 5 17.53 6.45 -19.31
C LEU A 5 17.91 5.99 -17.89
N GLN A 6 19.17 5.67 -17.65
CA GLN A 6 19.62 5.29 -16.30
C GLN A 6 19.43 6.43 -15.31
N ILE A 7 19.72 7.67 -15.71
CA ILE A 7 19.48 8.86 -14.88
C ILE A 7 17.98 9.03 -14.60
N LEU A 8 17.11 8.81 -15.60
CA LEU A 8 15.67 8.88 -15.41
C LEU A 8 15.16 7.81 -14.45
N PHE A 9 15.63 6.57 -14.57
CA PHE A 9 15.29 5.51 -13.61
C PHE A 9 15.78 5.85 -12.20
N SER A 10 17.02 6.28 -12.04
CA SER A 10 17.59 6.66 -10.75
C SER A 10 16.80 7.80 -10.09
N LYS A 11 16.47 8.87 -10.83
CA LYS A 11 15.65 9.98 -10.34
C LYS A 11 14.23 9.58 -9.92
N ASN A 12 13.72 8.48 -10.46
CA ASN A 12 12.38 7.96 -10.21
C ASN A 12 12.40 6.67 -9.37
N ASN A 13 13.46 6.44 -8.59
CA ASN A 13 13.63 5.26 -7.72
C ASN A 13 13.39 3.94 -8.46
N GLY A 14 13.87 3.85 -9.69
CA GLY A 14 13.81 2.65 -10.52
C GLY A 14 12.52 2.44 -11.31
N TYR A 15 11.50 3.26 -11.17
CA TYR A 15 10.25 3.16 -11.92
C TYR A 15 10.05 4.31 -12.90
N LEU A 16 9.68 4.00 -14.14
CA LEU A 16 9.33 4.98 -15.17
C LEU A 16 7.94 4.73 -15.74
N VAL A 17 7.20 5.81 -15.96
CA VAL A 17 5.96 5.80 -16.73
C VAL A 17 6.26 6.29 -18.15
N LYS A 18 5.66 5.65 -19.18
CA LYS A 18 5.86 6.03 -20.59
C LYS A 18 5.73 7.54 -20.83
N LYS A 19 4.83 8.22 -20.12
CA LYS A 19 4.61 9.67 -20.24
C LYS A 19 5.80 10.53 -19.77
N GLN A 20 6.73 9.96 -19.00
CA GLN A 20 7.94 10.65 -18.52
C GLN A 20 9.09 10.61 -19.54
N LEU A 21 8.94 9.87 -20.63
CA LEU A 21 9.94 9.78 -21.69
C LEU A 21 9.79 10.98 -22.62
N PRO A 22 10.91 11.67 -22.95
CA PRO A 22 10.87 12.89 -23.74
C PRO A 22 10.50 12.66 -25.21
N ASP A 23 10.86 11.49 -25.76
CA ASP A 23 10.68 11.22 -27.19
C ASP A 23 10.52 9.72 -27.52
N LYS A 24 10.18 9.45 -28.78
CA LYS A 24 10.00 8.10 -29.32
C LYS A 24 11.33 7.31 -29.38
N SER A 25 12.46 7.98 -29.60
CA SER A 25 13.78 7.33 -29.66
C SER A 25 14.12 6.71 -28.32
N MET A 26 13.89 7.46 -27.22
CA MET A 26 14.11 6.98 -25.85
C MET A 26 13.16 5.85 -25.48
N TYR A 27 11.91 5.91 -25.97
CA TYR A 27 10.97 4.79 -25.79
C TYR A 27 11.44 3.53 -26.52
N ASN A 28 11.93 3.64 -27.77
CA ASN A 28 12.49 2.50 -28.49
C ASN A 28 13.73 1.93 -27.78
N HIS A 29 14.57 2.77 -27.21
CA HIS A 29 15.70 2.31 -26.40
C HIS A 29 15.22 1.59 -25.12
N LEU A 30 14.18 2.10 -24.44
CA LEU A 30 13.56 1.42 -23.30
C LEU A 30 13.08 0.02 -23.69
N LEU A 31 12.40 -0.13 -24.83
CA LEU A 31 11.93 -1.43 -25.31
C LEU A 31 13.07 -2.41 -25.60
N LYS A 32 14.22 -1.94 -26.09
CA LYS A 32 15.43 -2.78 -26.22
C LYS A 32 15.90 -3.30 -24.87
N LEU A 33 15.93 -2.45 -23.84
CA LEU A 33 16.31 -2.87 -22.49
C LEU A 33 15.29 -3.87 -21.88
N VAL A 34 14.02 -3.80 -22.28
CA VAL A 34 13.02 -4.83 -21.91
C VAL A 34 13.34 -6.17 -22.58
N VAL A 35 13.69 -6.18 -23.86
CA VAL A 35 14.09 -7.40 -24.56
C VAL A 35 15.37 -8.00 -24.00
N GLU A 36 16.31 -7.16 -23.57
CA GLU A 36 17.57 -7.56 -22.92
C GLU A 36 17.38 -8.04 -21.46
N GLY A 37 16.14 -8.01 -20.91
CA GLY A 37 15.84 -8.40 -19.55
C GLY A 37 16.30 -7.42 -18.47
N ARG A 38 16.88 -6.27 -18.84
CA ARG A 38 17.40 -5.24 -17.92
C ARG A 38 16.32 -4.32 -17.34
N VAL A 39 15.18 -4.28 -17.98
CA VAL A 39 14.00 -3.51 -17.59
C VAL A 39 12.79 -4.42 -17.67
N GLU A 40 12.01 -4.48 -16.63
CA GLU A 40 10.74 -5.20 -16.61
C GLU A 40 9.57 -4.26 -16.94
N ARG A 41 8.66 -4.74 -17.78
CA ARG A 41 7.38 -4.08 -17.99
C ARG A 41 6.39 -4.52 -16.92
N VAL A 42 6.34 -3.78 -15.83
CA VAL A 42 5.50 -4.08 -14.65
C VAL A 42 4.02 -4.12 -15.02
N LYS A 43 3.57 -3.17 -15.83
CA LYS A 43 2.23 -3.13 -16.44
C LYS A 43 2.23 -2.25 -17.71
N PRO A 44 1.14 -2.18 -18.50
CA PRO A 44 1.09 -1.30 -19.66
C PRO A 44 1.45 0.14 -19.31
N GLY A 45 2.57 0.62 -19.89
CA GLY A 45 3.07 1.98 -19.71
C GLY A 45 3.90 2.23 -18.43
N VAL A 46 4.13 1.21 -17.59
CA VAL A 46 4.98 1.31 -16.40
C VAL A 46 6.11 0.29 -16.48
N TYR A 47 7.33 0.76 -16.26
CA TYR A 47 8.57 0.01 -16.41
C TYR A 47 9.41 0.15 -15.14
N CYS A 48 10.10 -0.93 -14.75
CA CYS A 48 11.03 -0.92 -13.63
C CYS A 48 12.39 -1.47 -14.06
N TYR A 49 13.46 -0.87 -13.60
CA TYR A 49 14.80 -1.40 -13.79
C TYR A 49 15.01 -2.59 -12.87
N GLU A 50 15.48 -3.74 -13.41
CA GLU A 50 15.60 -5.03 -12.71
C GLU A 50 16.26 -4.91 -11.33
N LYS A 51 17.35 -4.17 -11.22
CA LYS A 51 18.05 -3.92 -9.96
C LYS A 51 17.15 -3.40 -8.83
N TYR A 52 16.13 -2.62 -9.15
CA TYR A 52 15.22 -2.05 -8.14
C TYR A 52 14.07 -2.99 -7.76
N ILE A 53 13.82 -4.04 -8.55
CA ILE A 53 12.83 -5.07 -8.19
C ILE A 53 13.43 -6.02 -7.17
N SER A 54 14.70 -6.39 -7.34
CA SER A 54 15.40 -7.34 -6.46
C SER A 54 15.81 -6.76 -5.11
N ASP A 55 16.16 -5.46 -5.08
CA ASP A 55 16.76 -4.83 -3.90
C ASP A 55 15.75 -4.14 -2.97
N ASN A 56 14.50 -3.94 -3.40
CA ASN A 56 13.51 -3.17 -2.65
C ASN A 56 12.40 -4.04 -2.07
N THR A 57 12.24 -3.97 -0.75
CA THR A 57 11.10 -4.53 -0.02
C THR A 57 9.79 -3.76 -0.26
N MET A 58 9.84 -2.66 -1.03
CA MET A 58 8.71 -1.78 -1.33
C MET A 58 8.68 -1.43 -2.81
N ILE A 59 7.48 -1.17 -3.33
CA ILE A 59 7.21 -0.81 -4.72
C ILE A 59 6.70 0.63 -4.84
N ASP A 60 6.83 1.23 -6.03
CA ASP A 60 6.23 2.52 -6.32
C ASP A 60 4.71 2.36 -6.52
N ILE A 61 3.97 2.37 -5.41
CA ILE A 61 2.51 2.18 -5.42
C ILE A 61 1.83 3.24 -6.30
N GLU A 62 2.26 4.50 -6.23
CA GLU A 62 1.62 5.57 -6.98
C GLU A 62 1.70 5.35 -8.50
N LYS A 63 2.79 4.79 -9.01
CA LYS A 63 2.90 4.45 -10.43
C LYS A 63 2.13 3.19 -10.81
N ILE A 64 2.02 2.22 -9.90
CA ILE A 64 1.34 0.94 -10.15
C ILE A 64 -0.17 1.05 -9.88
N VAL A 65 -0.55 1.63 -8.75
CA VAL A 65 -1.94 1.86 -8.32
C VAL A 65 -2.08 3.32 -7.91
N PRO A 66 -2.16 4.28 -8.85
CA PRO A 66 -2.26 5.70 -8.51
C PRO A 66 -3.35 5.96 -7.48
N PHE A 67 -3.13 6.81 -6.48
CA PHE A 67 -4.02 7.06 -5.34
C PHE A 67 -4.39 5.80 -4.52
N GLY A 68 -3.62 4.73 -4.63
CA GLY A 68 -3.77 3.55 -3.80
C GLY A 68 -3.19 3.80 -2.41
N VAL A 69 -3.86 3.31 -1.36
CA VAL A 69 -3.46 3.49 0.04
C VAL A 69 -3.11 2.13 0.63
N LEU A 70 -1.91 1.97 1.20
CA LEU A 70 -1.56 0.76 1.94
C LEU A 70 -2.54 0.54 3.10
N CYS A 71 -3.08 -0.67 3.19
CA CYS A 71 -4.11 -1.00 4.17
C CYS A 71 -3.92 -2.42 4.73
N LEU A 72 -4.75 -2.80 5.68
CA LEU A 72 -4.82 -4.14 6.25
C LEU A 72 -3.43 -4.73 6.56
N TYR A 73 -3.11 -5.94 6.10
CA TYR A 73 -1.87 -6.63 6.43
C TYR A 73 -0.61 -5.80 6.13
N SER A 74 -0.59 -5.00 5.06
CA SER A 74 0.54 -4.12 4.75
C SER A 74 0.68 -2.97 5.75
N ALA A 75 -0.42 -2.37 6.17
CA ALA A 75 -0.42 -1.33 7.20
C ALA A 75 -0.16 -1.92 8.60
N TRP A 76 -0.75 -3.09 8.91
CA TRP A 76 -0.51 -3.76 10.19
C TRP A 76 0.96 -4.16 10.36
N ALA A 77 1.60 -4.66 9.30
CA ALA A 77 3.03 -4.97 9.31
C ALA A 77 3.89 -3.70 9.49
N TYR A 78 3.54 -2.60 8.80
CA TYR A 78 4.24 -1.32 8.94
C TYR A 78 4.19 -0.77 10.38
N TYR A 79 3.03 -0.87 11.04
CA TYR A 79 2.85 -0.42 12.42
C TYR A 79 3.18 -1.48 13.47
N GLU A 80 3.65 -2.66 13.06
CA GLU A 80 3.95 -3.79 13.96
C GLU A 80 2.75 -4.20 14.82
N LEU A 81 1.55 -4.13 14.24
CA LEU A 81 0.29 -4.48 14.92
C LEU A 81 0.01 -5.98 14.93
N SER A 82 0.60 -6.74 14.04
CA SER A 82 0.42 -8.20 13.93
C SER A 82 1.72 -8.88 13.53
N THR A 83 1.86 -10.13 13.94
CA THR A 83 2.96 -11.01 13.53
C THR A 83 2.77 -11.59 12.12
N GLN A 84 1.60 -11.36 11.51
CA GLN A 84 1.29 -11.83 10.17
C GLN A 84 2.12 -11.10 9.10
N VAL A 85 2.89 -11.87 8.32
CA VAL A 85 3.66 -11.34 7.20
C VAL A 85 2.78 -11.26 5.95
N PRO A 86 2.60 -10.10 5.34
CA PRO A 86 1.79 -9.96 4.14
C PRO A 86 2.43 -10.65 2.93
N HIS A 87 1.71 -11.56 2.27
CA HIS A 87 2.15 -12.21 1.02
C HIS A 87 1.95 -11.34 -0.23
N SER A 88 1.29 -10.20 -0.09
CA SER A 88 1.00 -9.24 -1.15
C SER A 88 0.92 -7.83 -0.61
N PHE A 89 1.10 -6.84 -1.47
CA PHE A 89 0.81 -5.46 -1.12
C PHE A 89 -0.72 -5.27 -1.05
N ASN A 90 -1.23 -4.98 0.14
CA ASN A 90 -2.64 -4.76 0.37
C ASN A 90 -2.96 -3.29 0.15
N ILE A 91 -3.72 -2.97 -0.89
CA ILE A 91 -3.94 -1.61 -1.35
C ILE A 91 -5.44 -1.30 -1.40
N ALA A 92 -5.85 -0.28 -0.67
CA ALA A 92 -7.20 0.26 -0.69
C ALA A 92 -7.39 1.19 -1.89
N ILE A 93 -8.51 1.02 -2.59
CA ILE A 93 -8.96 1.92 -3.66
C ILE A 93 -10.47 2.16 -3.55
N GLU A 94 -10.95 3.22 -4.19
CA GLU A 94 -12.38 3.52 -4.27
C GLU A 94 -13.16 2.40 -4.98
N LYS A 95 -14.36 2.08 -4.49
CA LYS A 95 -15.18 0.91 -4.88
C LYS A 95 -15.40 0.76 -6.39
N ASN A 96 -15.59 1.83 -7.11
CA ASN A 96 -15.93 1.78 -8.55
C ASN A 96 -14.69 1.89 -9.46
N ARG A 97 -13.51 1.92 -8.89
CA ARG A 97 -12.29 2.12 -9.62
C ARG A 97 -11.76 0.81 -10.21
N LYS A 98 -11.35 0.85 -11.47
CA LYS A 98 -10.71 -0.27 -12.16
C LYS A 98 -9.21 0.01 -12.34
N VAL A 99 -8.36 -0.92 -11.91
CA VAL A 99 -6.90 -0.83 -12.04
C VAL A 99 -6.38 -2.11 -12.67
N LYS A 100 -5.53 -1.98 -13.70
CA LYS A 100 -4.77 -3.12 -14.24
C LYS A 100 -3.57 -3.35 -13.32
N LEU A 101 -3.51 -4.52 -12.74
CA LEU A 101 -2.39 -4.93 -11.89
C LEU A 101 -1.29 -5.64 -12.69
N PRO A 102 -0.03 -5.60 -12.21
CA PRO A 102 1.03 -6.46 -12.71
C PRO A 102 0.81 -7.91 -12.27
N VAL A 103 1.52 -8.84 -12.90
CA VAL A 103 1.62 -10.22 -12.43
C VAL A 103 2.49 -10.29 -11.17
N TYR A 104 3.55 -9.51 -11.14
CA TYR A 104 4.47 -9.35 -10.03
C TYR A 104 4.83 -7.87 -9.85
N PRO A 105 5.01 -7.38 -8.62
CA PRO A 105 4.78 -8.07 -7.35
C PRO A 105 3.28 -8.30 -7.08
N PRO A 106 2.93 -9.27 -6.23
CA PRO A 106 1.55 -9.58 -5.90
C PRO A 106 0.86 -8.41 -5.19
N ILE A 107 -0.28 -8.00 -5.69
CA ILE A 107 -1.09 -6.90 -5.14
C ILE A 107 -2.51 -7.37 -4.91
N ALA A 108 -3.02 -7.18 -3.70
CA ALA A 108 -4.40 -7.41 -3.33
C ALA A 108 -5.14 -6.07 -3.21
N LEU A 109 -6.18 -5.87 -4.02
CA LEU A 109 -7.01 -4.67 -3.96
C LEU A 109 -8.17 -4.84 -2.99
N TYR A 110 -8.37 -3.81 -2.17
CA TYR A 110 -9.50 -3.68 -1.24
C TYR A 110 -10.34 -2.48 -1.63
N TYR A 111 -11.63 -2.73 -1.86
CA TYR A 111 -12.56 -1.74 -2.39
C TYR A 111 -13.36 -1.10 -1.26
N TRP A 112 -13.15 0.19 -1.06
CA TRP A 112 -13.83 0.98 -0.06
C TRP A 112 -14.81 1.96 -0.68
N LYS A 113 -15.89 2.27 0.02
CA LYS A 113 -16.67 3.47 -0.27
C LYS A 113 -15.78 4.69 -0.04
N ARG A 114 -15.97 5.74 -0.83
CA ARG A 114 -15.17 6.97 -0.77
C ARG A 114 -15.03 7.52 0.65
N GLU A 115 -16.14 7.59 1.39
CA GLU A 115 -16.18 8.06 2.78
C GLU A 115 -15.23 7.30 3.73
N TYR A 116 -14.95 6.01 3.46
CA TYR A 116 -14.04 5.17 4.25
C TYR A 116 -12.64 5.15 3.68
N GLN A 117 -12.52 5.32 2.36
CA GLN A 117 -11.23 5.30 1.68
C GLN A 117 -10.40 6.55 1.98
N GLU A 118 -11.06 7.72 2.09
CA GLU A 118 -10.41 9.01 2.39
C GLU A 118 -10.05 9.17 3.88
N LEU A 119 -10.58 8.31 4.76
CA LEU A 119 -10.38 8.41 6.20
C LEU A 119 -8.99 7.93 6.61
N GLY A 120 -8.26 8.75 7.39
CA GLY A 120 -7.00 8.36 8.02
C GLY A 120 -5.84 8.14 7.03
N ILE A 121 -5.83 8.79 5.86
CA ILE A 121 -4.72 8.71 4.92
C ILE A 121 -3.56 9.57 5.43
N THR A 122 -2.37 8.99 5.48
CA THR A 122 -1.12 9.68 5.77
C THR A 122 -0.04 9.34 4.75
N MET A 123 0.96 10.21 4.61
CA MET A 123 2.12 9.96 3.75
C MET A 123 3.30 9.47 4.58
N LYS A 124 3.92 8.38 4.15
CA LYS A 124 5.14 7.84 4.78
C LYS A 124 6.19 7.55 3.71
N LYS A 125 7.45 7.68 4.09
CA LYS A 125 8.58 7.26 3.25
C LYS A 125 8.94 5.82 3.60
N ILE A 126 8.68 4.88 2.70
CA ILE A 126 8.92 3.44 2.90
C ILE A 126 9.74 2.92 1.74
N GLY A 127 10.87 2.29 2.00
CA GLY A 127 11.75 1.73 0.96
C GLY A 127 12.19 2.75 -0.10
N GLY A 128 12.32 4.03 0.28
CA GLY A 128 12.69 5.11 -0.63
C GLY A 128 11.52 5.78 -1.37
N TYR A 129 10.30 5.23 -1.30
CA TYR A 129 9.10 5.76 -1.95
C TYR A 129 8.23 6.57 -0.99
N GLN A 130 7.59 7.62 -1.51
CA GLN A 130 6.48 8.29 -0.80
C GLN A 130 5.22 7.47 -1.03
N VAL A 131 4.64 6.97 0.07
CA VAL A 131 3.53 6.02 0.02
C VAL A 131 2.38 6.54 0.86
N MET A 132 1.18 6.54 0.28
CA MET A 132 -0.04 6.70 1.06
C MET A 132 -0.33 5.43 1.84
N ILE A 133 -0.55 5.57 3.13
CA ILE A 133 -0.89 4.48 4.05
C ILE A 133 -1.96 4.98 5.01
N TYR A 134 -2.83 4.10 5.47
CA TYR A 134 -3.72 4.46 6.57
C TYR A 134 -2.94 4.69 7.86
N ASP A 135 -3.36 5.66 8.65
CA ASP A 135 -2.79 5.91 9.98
C ASP A 135 -3.05 4.73 10.94
N LEU A 136 -2.47 4.81 12.11
CA LEU A 136 -2.51 3.76 13.11
C LEU A 136 -3.96 3.42 13.51
N GLU A 137 -4.78 4.42 13.82
CA GLU A 137 -6.15 4.26 14.30
C GLU A 137 -7.08 3.72 13.21
N LYS A 138 -6.92 4.21 11.97
CA LYS A 138 -7.67 3.69 10.83
C LYS A 138 -7.31 2.23 10.55
N SER A 139 -6.03 1.88 10.68
CA SER A 139 -5.55 0.50 10.49
C SER A 139 -6.15 -0.45 11.52
N VAL A 140 -6.32 -0.01 12.77
CA VAL A 140 -7.01 -0.77 13.82
C VAL A 140 -8.51 -0.89 13.52
N CYS A 141 -9.16 0.19 13.10
CA CYS A 141 -10.56 0.16 12.68
C CYS A 141 -10.78 -0.81 11.51
N ASP A 142 -9.83 -0.88 10.57
CA ASP A 142 -9.89 -1.82 9.45
C ASP A 142 -9.83 -3.27 9.93
N ALA A 143 -9.03 -3.60 10.96
CA ALA A 143 -9.01 -4.94 11.54
C ALA A 143 -10.39 -5.34 12.09
N VAL A 144 -11.02 -4.46 12.85
CA VAL A 144 -12.38 -4.70 13.39
C VAL A 144 -13.42 -4.82 12.27
N LYS A 145 -13.31 -3.99 11.22
CA LYS A 145 -14.22 -4.03 10.06
C LYS A 145 -14.07 -5.32 9.28
N PHE A 146 -12.84 -5.80 9.12
CA PHE A 146 -12.50 -7.01 8.34
C PHE A 146 -12.38 -8.29 9.19
N ARG A 147 -12.72 -8.26 10.48
CA ARG A 147 -12.57 -9.37 11.42
C ARG A 147 -13.04 -10.74 10.91
N MET A 148 -14.12 -10.76 10.12
CA MET A 148 -14.68 -11.99 9.56
C MET A 148 -13.81 -12.60 8.44
N LYS A 149 -12.93 -11.78 7.83
CA LYS A 149 -12.01 -12.21 6.77
C LYS A 149 -10.59 -12.40 7.29
N ALA A 150 -10.14 -11.52 8.19
CA ALA A 150 -8.81 -11.58 8.79
C ALA A 150 -8.69 -12.60 9.92
N GLY A 151 -9.82 -12.92 10.56
CA GLY A 151 -9.87 -13.73 11.76
C GLY A 151 -10.05 -12.88 13.03
N THR A 152 -10.76 -13.43 14.00
CA THR A 152 -11.00 -12.76 15.30
C THR A 152 -9.75 -12.75 16.16
N ASP A 153 -8.90 -13.75 16.03
CA ASP A 153 -7.58 -13.90 16.67
C ASP A 153 -6.61 -12.80 16.20
N VAL A 154 -6.48 -12.58 14.91
CA VAL A 154 -5.68 -11.50 14.32
C VAL A 154 -6.21 -10.13 14.77
N THR A 155 -7.53 -9.95 14.78
CA THR A 155 -8.16 -8.70 15.24
C THR A 155 -7.84 -8.44 16.71
N SER A 156 -7.90 -9.47 17.55
CA SER A 156 -7.58 -9.36 18.98
C SER A 156 -6.09 -9.08 19.20
N GLU A 157 -5.19 -9.71 18.44
CA GLU A 157 -3.75 -9.42 18.44
C GLU A 157 -3.49 -7.95 18.12
N ILE A 158 -4.09 -7.42 17.04
CA ILE A 158 -3.94 -6.04 16.61
C ILE A 158 -4.40 -5.05 17.69
N LEU A 159 -5.56 -5.31 18.30
CA LEU A 159 -6.07 -4.47 19.37
C LEU A 159 -5.18 -4.50 20.63
N LYS A 160 -4.71 -5.67 21.04
CA LYS A 160 -3.78 -5.80 22.18
C LYS A 160 -2.48 -5.06 21.92
N ASN A 161 -1.89 -5.20 20.73
CA ASN A 161 -0.67 -4.51 20.36
C ASN A 161 -0.88 -2.99 20.27
N TYR A 162 -2.00 -2.54 19.72
CA TYR A 162 -2.37 -1.12 19.70
C TYR A 162 -2.50 -0.54 21.12
N LEU A 163 -3.20 -1.22 22.03
CA LEU A 163 -3.43 -0.74 23.39
C LEU A 163 -2.14 -0.63 24.23
N ARG A 164 -1.10 -1.38 23.90
CA ARG A 164 0.22 -1.28 24.53
C ARG A 164 1.04 -0.08 24.06
N ARG A 165 0.66 0.53 22.94
CA ARG A 165 1.41 1.65 22.36
C ARG A 165 1.24 2.94 23.15
N LYS A 166 2.32 3.70 23.26
CA LYS A 166 2.30 5.04 23.90
C LYS A 166 1.74 6.12 22.98
N ASP A 167 1.86 5.92 21.66
CA ASP A 167 1.42 6.84 20.61
C ASP A 167 -0.03 6.61 20.14
N ARG A 168 -0.79 5.74 20.84
CA ARG A 168 -2.20 5.49 20.56
C ARG A 168 -3.07 6.72 20.83
N ASN A 169 -4.09 6.92 20.00
CA ASN A 169 -5.09 7.96 20.17
C ASN A 169 -6.51 7.35 20.24
N LEU A 170 -6.97 7.06 21.45
CA LEU A 170 -8.29 6.43 21.67
C LEU A 170 -9.45 7.32 21.20
N THR A 171 -9.32 8.64 21.32
CA THR A 171 -10.35 9.58 20.86
C THR A 171 -10.52 9.47 19.34
N LEU A 172 -9.41 9.51 18.60
CA LEU A 172 -9.41 9.37 17.14
C LEU A 172 -9.89 7.99 16.69
N LEU A 173 -9.47 6.92 17.40
CA LEU A 173 -9.95 5.56 17.16
C LEU A 173 -11.48 5.48 17.25
N MET A 174 -12.06 6.06 18.29
CA MET A 174 -13.51 6.06 18.50
C MET A 174 -14.25 6.92 17.46
N GLU A 175 -13.65 8.04 17.05
CA GLU A 175 -14.18 8.86 15.97
C GLU A 175 -14.26 8.07 14.65
N TYR A 176 -13.16 7.39 14.27
CA TYR A 176 -13.14 6.55 13.07
C TYR A 176 -14.11 5.37 13.18
N ALA A 177 -14.20 4.74 14.34
CA ALA A 177 -15.13 3.63 14.58
C ALA A 177 -16.60 4.06 14.37
N ARG A 178 -16.98 5.27 14.79
CA ARG A 178 -18.33 5.83 14.53
C ARG A 178 -18.54 6.06 13.04
N LYS A 179 -17.61 6.76 12.36
CA LYS A 179 -17.69 7.01 10.92
C LYS A 179 -17.79 5.71 10.11
N MET A 180 -17.06 4.67 10.51
CA MET A 180 -17.05 3.36 9.86
C MET A 180 -18.20 2.44 10.30
N ARG A 181 -19.06 2.89 11.25
CA ARG A 181 -20.20 2.13 11.80
C ARG A 181 -19.78 0.80 12.44
N ILE A 182 -18.69 0.82 13.19
CA ILE A 182 -18.15 -0.34 13.92
C ILE A 182 -17.96 -0.06 15.42
N GLU A 183 -18.44 1.08 15.93
CA GLU A 183 -18.24 1.51 17.33
C GLU A 183 -18.67 0.44 18.32
N LYS A 184 -19.87 -0.13 18.16
CA LYS A 184 -20.39 -1.17 19.04
C LYS A 184 -19.48 -2.40 19.05
N THR A 185 -19.09 -2.86 17.86
CA THR A 185 -18.19 -4.02 17.76
C THR A 185 -16.82 -3.75 18.37
N LEU A 186 -16.25 -2.57 18.14
CA LEU A 186 -14.96 -2.18 18.73
C LEU A 186 -15.06 -2.17 20.26
N LYS A 187 -16.11 -1.58 20.84
CA LYS A 187 -16.33 -1.58 22.31
C LYS A 187 -16.37 -3.00 22.87
N THR A 188 -17.12 -3.90 22.25
CA THR A 188 -17.15 -5.31 22.66
C THR A 188 -15.76 -5.94 22.71
N TYR A 189 -14.92 -5.70 21.69
CA TYR A 189 -13.54 -6.19 21.70
C TYR A 189 -12.69 -5.56 22.81
N LEU A 190 -12.86 -4.28 23.09
CA LEU A 190 -12.14 -3.58 24.17
C LEU A 190 -12.56 -4.07 25.56
N GLU A 191 -13.83 -4.47 25.73
CA GLU A 191 -14.36 -5.00 26.98
C GLU A 191 -13.97 -6.46 27.24
N ILE A 192 -13.92 -7.30 26.21
CA ILE A 192 -13.64 -8.74 26.33
C ILE A 192 -12.14 -9.03 26.26
N GLY A 193 -11.38 -8.23 25.55
CA GLY A 193 -9.97 -8.48 25.21
C GLY A 193 -8.96 -7.85 26.16
N LEU A 194 -9.44 -7.20 27.21
CA LEU A 194 -8.64 -6.61 28.26
C LEU A 194 -8.86 -7.32 29.56
#